data_a98757b665ab1de6259e217748a74e1b
#
_entry.id   a98757b665ab1de6259e217748a74e1b
#
_cell.length_a   1.000
_cell.length_b   1.000
_cell.length_c   1.000
_cell.angle_alpha   90.00
_cell.angle_beta   90.00
_cell.angle_gamma   90.00
#
_symmetry.space_group_name_H-M   'P 1'
#
loop_
_entity.id
_entity.type
_entity.pdbx_description
1 polymer ?
#
loop_
_entity_poly.entity_id
_entity_poly.type
_entity_poly.pdbx_seq_one_letter_code
_entity_poly.pdbx_strand_id
1 'polypeptide(L)'
;MSAIDPTTTPAWAALDEHAEVFNPDLRSWFQQDPERAQKWTKKVGDLYIDLSKNLINEETLNQLLELADQTEVFPLRDAMLRGDRINVTENRSVLHTALRRAPGEELIVDGRNVVADVREVLDRVYSFADRVRSGEWVGVTGKRVATVVNVGIGGSDLGP
;
A
#
# COMPACT_ATOMS: atom_id res chain seq x y z
N MET A 1 -9.14 -12.32 14.62
CA MET A 1 -10.01 -11.12 14.61
C MET A 1 -11.08 -11.32 13.55
N SER A 2 -12.34 -11.01 13.82
CA SER A 2 -13.36 -10.93 12.75
C SER A 2 -13.26 -9.55 12.11
N ALA A 3 -13.38 -9.47 10.78
CA ALA A 3 -13.46 -8.19 10.11
C ALA A 3 -14.74 -7.46 10.56
N ILE A 4 -14.60 -6.18 10.93
CA ILE A 4 -15.74 -5.31 11.21
C ILE A 4 -16.32 -4.88 9.87
N ASP A 5 -17.64 -5.07 9.69
CA ASP A 5 -18.32 -4.52 8.53
C ASP A 5 -18.44 -3.00 8.71
N PRO A 6 -17.77 -2.18 7.92
CA PRO A 6 -17.77 -0.72 8.07
C PRO A 6 -19.18 -0.14 7.95
N THR A 7 -20.06 -0.74 7.15
CA THR A 7 -21.43 -0.24 6.92
C THR A 7 -22.32 -0.35 8.14
N THR A 8 -21.92 -1.10 9.16
CA THR A 8 -22.66 -1.24 10.42
C THR A 8 -22.20 -0.29 11.51
N THR A 9 -21.21 0.55 11.23
CA THR A 9 -20.62 1.47 12.21
C THR A 9 -21.39 2.81 12.27
N PRO A 10 -21.46 3.47 13.45
CA PRO A 10 -21.99 4.81 13.56
C PRO A 10 -21.27 5.83 12.65
N ALA A 11 -19.94 5.69 12.47
CA ALA A 11 -19.18 6.58 11.61
C ALA A 11 -19.58 6.47 10.13
N TRP A 12 -19.93 5.26 9.67
CA TRP A 12 -20.47 5.09 8.31
C TRP A 12 -21.80 5.79 8.15
N ALA A 13 -22.72 5.64 9.12
CA ALA A 13 -24.01 6.31 9.08
C ALA A 13 -23.86 7.84 9.07
N ALA A 14 -22.93 8.39 9.86
CA ALA A 14 -22.64 9.82 9.85
C ALA A 14 -22.06 10.30 8.51
N LEU A 15 -21.20 9.51 7.86
CA LEU A 15 -20.69 9.81 6.53
C LEU A 15 -21.79 9.78 5.46
N ASP A 16 -22.71 8.85 5.56
CA ASP A 16 -23.86 8.72 4.64
C ASP A 16 -24.78 9.93 4.76
N GLU A 17 -25.15 10.34 5.97
CA GLU A 17 -25.91 11.57 6.24
C GLU A 17 -25.16 12.82 5.76
N HIS A 18 -23.84 12.90 5.99
CA HIS A 18 -23.01 14.00 5.52
C HIS A 18 -23.02 14.07 3.98
N ALA A 19 -22.92 12.93 3.30
CA ALA A 19 -22.91 12.87 1.84
C ALA A 19 -24.21 13.39 1.20
N GLU A 20 -25.35 13.23 1.85
CA GLU A 20 -26.66 13.72 1.35
C GLU A 20 -26.72 15.25 1.23
N VAL A 21 -26.01 15.96 2.12
CA VAL A 21 -26.02 17.43 2.19
C VAL A 21 -24.73 18.06 1.68
N PHE A 22 -23.71 17.26 1.42
CA PHE A 22 -22.39 17.73 1.04
C PHE A 22 -22.35 18.17 -0.41
N ASN A 23 -22.15 19.47 -0.61
CA ASN A 23 -22.04 20.07 -1.94
C ASN A 23 -20.67 20.74 -2.13
N PRO A 24 -19.62 19.99 -2.52
CA PRO A 24 -18.25 20.48 -2.60
C PRO A 24 -18.05 21.42 -3.80
N ASP A 25 -17.49 22.61 -3.55
CA ASP A 25 -17.01 23.53 -4.57
C ASP A 25 -15.55 23.93 -4.30
N LEU A 26 -14.63 23.28 -4.99
CA LEU A 26 -13.20 23.55 -4.83
C LEU A 26 -12.81 24.98 -5.17
N ARG A 27 -13.46 25.63 -6.14
CA ARG A 27 -13.14 27.03 -6.49
C ARG A 27 -13.51 27.96 -5.34
N SER A 28 -14.67 27.79 -4.78
CA SER A 28 -15.13 28.52 -3.61
C SER A 28 -14.21 28.28 -2.41
N TRP A 29 -13.82 27.03 -2.16
CA TRP A 29 -12.95 26.70 -1.04
C TRP A 29 -11.56 27.31 -1.14
N PHE A 30 -10.95 27.35 -2.33
CA PHE A 30 -9.67 28.03 -2.54
C PHE A 30 -9.78 29.58 -2.48
N GLN A 31 -10.94 30.12 -2.85
CA GLN A 31 -11.19 31.56 -2.69
C GLN A 31 -11.36 31.97 -1.22
N GLN A 32 -12.05 31.14 -0.44
CA GLN A 32 -12.32 31.39 0.99
C GLN A 32 -11.10 31.10 1.87
N ASP A 33 -10.28 30.13 1.51
CA ASP A 33 -9.06 29.73 2.22
C ASP A 33 -7.87 29.66 1.25
N PRO A 34 -7.13 30.76 1.06
CA PRO A 34 -5.92 30.80 0.23
C PRO A 34 -4.80 29.86 0.73
N GLU A 35 -4.84 29.48 2.01
CA GLU A 35 -3.87 28.56 2.61
C GLU A 35 -4.27 27.08 2.49
N ARG A 36 -5.39 26.79 1.85
CA ARG A 36 -5.91 25.41 1.70
C ARG A 36 -4.84 24.45 1.19
N ALA A 37 -4.05 24.84 0.19
CA ALA A 37 -2.98 23.98 -0.33
C ALA A 37 -1.96 23.58 0.75
N GLN A 38 -1.57 24.53 1.62
CA GLN A 38 -0.61 24.27 2.70
C GLN A 38 -1.23 23.40 3.81
N LYS A 39 -2.47 23.68 4.21
CA LYS A 39 -3.19 22.95 5.26
C LYS A 39 -3.42 21.49 4.89
N TRP A 40 -3.74 21.25 3.61
CA TRP A 40 -4.09 19.90 3.09
C TRP A 40 -2.90 19.16 2.49
N THR A 41 -1.70 19.72 2.59
CA THR A 41 -0.48 19.03 2.21
C THR A 41 0.22 18.45 3.43
N LYS A 42 0.66 17.20 3.31
CA LYS A 42 1.41 16.49 4.35
C LYS A 42 2.73 15.98 3.76
N LYS A 43 3.80 16.11 4.53
CA LYS A 43 5.07 15.48 4.21
C LYS A 43 5.36 14.38 5.21
N VAL A 44 5.54 13.16 4.72
CA VAL A 44 5.83 11.96 5.54
C VAL A 44 7.07 11.30 4.97
N GLY A 45 8.22 11.47 5.62
CA GLY A 45 9.51 11.07 5.06
C GLY A 45 9.76 11.77 3.72
N ASP A 46 9.94 11.00 2.66
CA ASP A 46 10.15 11.49 1.29
C ASP A 46 8.84 11.64 0.49
N LEU A 47 7.71 11.26 1.07
CA LEU A 47 6.42 11.41 0.42
C LEU A 47 5.85 12.80 0.64
N TYR A 48 5.40 13.42 -0.44
CA TYR A 48 4.64 14.66 -0.46
C TYR A 48 3.22 14.36 -0.93
N ILE A 49 2.25 14.54 -0.03
CA ILE A 49 0.85 14.17 -0.24
C ILE A 49 0.03 15.45 -0.25
N ASP A 50 -0.53 15.81 -1.39
CA ASP A 50 -1.42 16.96 -1.56
C ASP A 50 -2.87 16.50 -1.68
N LEU A 51 -3.65 16.74 -0.65
CA LEU A 51 -5.09 16.45 -0.58
C LEU A 51 -5.95 17.70 -0.88
N SER A 52 -5.35 18.85 -1.19
CA SER A 52 -6.08 20.11 -1.32
C SER A 52 -7.16 20.12 -2.41
N LYS A 53 -7.00 19.26 -3.42
CA LYS A 53 -7.96 19.10 -4.53
C LYS A 53 -8.94 17.94 -4.35
N ASN A 54 -8.84 17.20 -3.26
CA ASN A 54 -9.84 16.21 -2.91
C ASN A 54 -11.13 16.91 -2.46
N LEU A 55 -12.27 16.29 -2.78
CA LEU A 55 -13.59 16.80 -2.37
C LEU A 55 -13.87 16.44 -0.90
N ILE A 56 -13.04 16.97 -0.01
CA ILE A 56 -13.16 16.79 1.43
C ILE A 56 -12.98 18.12 2.16
N ASN A 57 -13.67 18.29 3.27
CA ASN A 57 -13.49 19.36 4.23
C ASN A 57 -13.04 18.76 5.58
N GLU A 58 -12.88 19.58 6.61
CA GLU A 58 -12.45 19.13 7.94
C GLU A 58 -13.44 18.15 8.56
N GLU A 59 -14.73 18.39 8.38
CA GLU A 59 -15.79 17.50 8.86
C GLU A 59 -15.70 16.12 8.21
N THR A 60 -15.62 16.08 6.86
CA THR A 60 -15.41 14.84 6.11
C THR A 60 -14.18 14.09 6.60
N LEU A 61 -13.05 14.80 6.80
CA LEU A 61 -11.81 14.17 7.28
C LEU A 61 -12.00 13.56 8.67
N ASN A 62 -12.63 14.29 9.59
CA ASN A 62 -12.86 13.81 10.95
C ASN A 62 -13.74 12.56 10.96
N GLN A 63 -14.82 12.53 10.16
CA GLN A 63 -15.68 11.36 10.02
C GLN A 63 -14.96 10.15 9.40
N LEU A 64 -14.08 10.38 8.41
CA LEU A 64 -13.24 9.32 7.83
C LEU A 64 -12.23 8.76 8.83
N LEU A 65 -11.64 9.60 9.69
CA LEU A 65 -10.74 9.17 10.75
C LEU A 65 -11.50 8.37 11.83
N GLU A 66 -12.69 8.80 12.19
CA GLU A 66 -13.58 8.07 13.10
C GLU A 66 -13.95 6.69 12.53
N LEU A 67 -14.27 6.62 11.22
CA LEU A 67 -14.53 5.34 10.56
C LEU A 67 -13.30 4.42 10.61
N ALA A 68 -12.10 4.97 10.37
CA ALA A 68 -10.86 4.20 10.44
C ALA A 68 -10.60 3.66 11.86
N ASP A 69 -10.96 4.42 12.88
CA ASP A 69 -10.85 4.00 14.28
C ASP A 69 -11.87 2.90 14.61
N GLN A 70 -13.14 3.11 14.28
CA GLN A 70 -14.22 2.15 14.51
C GLN A 70 -14.02 0.83 13.75
N THR A 71 -13.34 0.85 12.61
CA THR A 71 -13.00 -0.35 11.83
C THR A 71 -11.63 -0.93 12.18
N GLU A 72 -10.98 -0.44 13.22
CA GLU A 72 -9.70 -0.94 13.73
C GLU A 72 -8.56 -0.95 12.69
N VAL A 73 -8.50 0.05 11.79
CA VAL A 73 -7.47 0.11 10.74
C VAL A 73 -6.05 0.04 11.32
N PHE A 74 -5.75 0.77 12.40
CA PHE A 74 -4.42 0.77 13.00
C PHE A 74 -4.07 -0.54 13.71
N PRO A 75 -4.94 -1.13 14.54
CA PRO A 75 -4.73 -2.48 15.08
C PRO A 75 -4.51 -3.55 13.99
N LEU A 76 -5.29 -3.49 12.90
CA LEU A 76 -5.15 -4.43 11.77
C LEU A 76 -3.83 -4.21 11.01
N ARG A 77 -3.41 -2.96 10.81
CA ARG A 77 -2.08 -2.65 10.26
C ARG A 77 -0.97 -3.27 11.11
N ASP A 78 -1.03 -3.09 12.41
CA ASP A 78 -0.01 -3.60 13.32
C ASP A 78 -0.01 -5.14 13.36
N ALA A 79 -1.18 -5.75 13.30
CA ALA A 79 -1.34 -7.20 13.16
C ALA A 79 -0.73 -7.70 11.83
N MET A 80 -0.98 -7.00 10.73
CA MET A 80 -0.36 -7.29 9.43
C MET A 80 1.18 -7.26 9.50
N LEU A 81 1.73 -6.22 10.13
CA LEU A 81 3.18 -6.06 10.26
C LEU A 81 3.83 -7.13 11.14
N ARG A 82 3.09 -7.71 12.10
CA ARG A 82 3.53 -8.86 12.90
C ARG A 82 3.39 -10.19 12.18
N GLY A 83 2.72 -10.25 11.03
CA GLY A 83 2.45 -11.48 10.30
C GLY A 83 1.23 -12.25 10.81
N ASP A 84 0.34 -11.62 11.57
CA ASP A 84 -0.90 -12.23 12.02
C ASP A 84 -1.81 -12.55 10.80
N ARG A 85 -2.70 -13.55 10.97
CA ARG A 85 -3.62 -13.98 9.89
C ARG A 85 -4.81 -13.02 9.79
N ILE A 86 -4.60 -11.86 9.17
CA ILE A 86 -5.63 -10.83 8.99
C ILE A 86 -6.53 -11.04 7.77
N ASN A 87 -6.11 -11.87 6.81
CA ASN A 87 -7.01 -12.30 5.72
C ASN A 87 -7.92 -13.41 6.25
N VAL A 88 -9.07 -13.00 6.76
CA VAL A 88 -10.01 -13.90 7.43
C VAL A 88 -10.73 -14.84 6.48
N THR A 89 -10.88 -14.47 5.21
CA THR A 89 -11.57 -15.29 4.20
C THR A 89 -10.75 -16.50 3.78
N GLU A 90 -9.43 -16.37 3.74
CA GLU A 90 -8.50 -17.45 3.38
C GLU A 90 -7.71 -17.96 4.58
N ASN A 91 -7.92 -17.39 5.76
CA ASN A 91 -7.16 -17.70 6.99
C ASN A 91 -5.63 -17.61 6.77
N ARG A 92 -5.17 -16.51 6.17
CA ARG A 92 -3.77 -16.31 5.77
C ARG A 92 -3.19 -15.02 6.34
N SER A 93 -1.87 -15.03 6.55
CA SER A 93 -1.09 -13.81 6.78
C SER A 93 -0.95 -13.03 5.48
N VAL A 94 -0.84 -11.69 5.58
CA VAL A 94 -0.60 -10.78 4.46
C VAL A 94 0.86 -10.32 4.55
N LEU A 95 1.72 -10.86 3.67
CA LEU A 95 3.18 -10.81 3.84
C LEU A 95 3.91 -9.93 2.81
N HIS A 96 3.21 -9.12 2.02
CA HIS A 96 3.86 -8.19 1.08
C HIS A 96 4.84 -7.21 1.77
N THR A 97 4.64 -6.93 3.05
CA THR A 97 5.57 -6.11 3.86
C THR A 97 6.92 -6.79 4.08
N ALA A 98 7.00 -8.12 4.01
CA ALA A 98 8.26 -8.85 4.12
C ALA A 98 9.23 -8.50 2.98
N LEU A 99 8.71 -8.18 1.79
CA LEU A 99 9.51 -7.74 0.63
C LEU A 99 10.26 -6.40 0.88
N ARG A 100 9.80 -5.62 1.84
CA ARG A 100 10.34 -4.28 2.15
C ARG A 100 11.17 -4.24 3.44
N ARG A 101 11.29 -5.36 4.15
CA ARG A 101 12.12 -5.43 5.35
C ARG A 101 13.60 -5.36 5.02
N ALA A 102 14.37 -4.74 5.93
CA ALA A 102 15.81 -4.64 5.78
C ALA A 102 16.49 -6.03 5.88
N PRO A 103 17.67 -6.20 5.26
CA PRO A 103 18.48 -7.40 5.47
C PRO A 103 18.80 -7.61 6.96
N GLY A 104 18.59 -8.84 7.45
CA GLY A 104 18.83 -9.19 8.86
C GLY A 104 17.64 -8.96 9.79
N GLU A 105 16.56 -8.33 9.34
CA GLU A 105 15.29 -8.35 10.08
C GLU A 105 14.65 -9.74 10.00
N GLU A 106 13.83 -10.02 11.01
CA GLU A 106 13.09 -11.27 11.09
C GLU A 106 11.58 -11.02 11.11
N LEU A 107 10.85 -11.93 10.46
CA LEU A 107 9.41 -12.06 10.60
C LEU A 107 9.07 -13.54 10.61
N ILE A 108 8.73 -14.05 11.79
CA ILE A 108 8.43 -15.47 11.96
C ILE A 108 6.93 -15.69 11.76
N VAL A 109 6.58 -16.48 10.74
CA VAL A 109 5.21 -16.89 10.44
C VAL A 109 5.18 -18.41 10.31
N ASP A 110 4.32 -19.06 11.06
CA ASP A 110 4.20 -20.54 11.12
C ASP A 110 5.57 -21.24 11.34
N GLY A 111 6.42 -20.65 12.20
CA GLY A 111 7.73 -21.18 12.54
C GLY A 111 8.84 -20.95 11.49
N ARG A 112 8.58 -20.20 10.42
CA ARG A 112 9.55 -19.87 9.37
C ARG A 112 9.85 -18.38 9.36
N ASN A 113 11.10 -18.02 9.08
CA ASN A 113 11.50 -16.64 8.84
C ASN A 113 11.22 -16.27 7.37
N VAL A 114 10.06 -15.64 7.11
CA VAL A 114 9.65 -15.28 5.75
C VAL A 114 10.54 -14.21 5.12
N VAL A 115 11.26 -13.41 5.90
CA VAL A 115 12.24 -12.44 5.38
C VAL A 115 13.45 -13.18 4.82
N ALA A 116 13.92 -14.22 5.48
CA ALA A 116 15.02 -15.06 4.98
C ALA A 116 14.63 -15.73 3.65
N ASP A 117 13.40 -16.27 3.56
CA ASP A 117 12.88 -16.87 2.31
C ASP A 117 12.86 -15.83 1.16
N VAL A 118 12.41 -14.61 1.43
CA VAL A 118 12.43 -13.50 0.44
C VAL A 118 13.84 -13.19 -0.02
N ARG A 119 14.80 -13.11 0.92
CA ARG A 119 16.20 -12.80 0.59
C ARG A 119 16.85 -13.87 -0.26
N GLU A 120 16.64 -15.15 0.07
CA GLU A 120 17.12 -16.25 -0.75
C GLU A 120 16.65 -16.15 -2.21
N VAL A 121 15.37 -15.83 -2.42
CA VAL A 121 14.83 -15.64 -3.78
C VAL A 121 15.46 -14.43 -4.47
N LEU A 122 15.58 -13.29 -3.77
CA LEU A 122 16.19 -12.08 -4.33
C LEU A 122 17.66 -12.29 -4.71
N ASP A 123 18.42 -13.00 -3.90
CA ASP A 123 19.84 -13.31 -4.18
C ASP A 123 19.96 -14.15 -5.46
N ARG A 124 19.06 -15.10 -5.67
CA ARG A 124 19.02 -15.88 -6.92
C ARG A 124 18.66 -15.01 -8.12
N VAL A 125 17.71 -14.07 -7.96
CA VAL A 125 17.33 -13.12 -9.02
C VAL A 125 18.50 -12.21 -9.38
N TYR A 126 19.18 -11.65 -8.38
CA TYR A 126 20.34 -10.77 -8.61
C TYR A 126 21.49 -11.52 -9.25
N SER A 127 21.83 -12.71 -8.76
CA SER A 127 22.86 -13.56 -9.35
C SER A 127 22.55 -13.89 -10.82
N PHE A 128 21.31 -14.22 -11.14
CA PHE A 128 20.91 -14.44 -12.52
C PHE A 128 21.02 -13.17 -13.38
N ALA A 129 20.56 -12.03 -12.86
CA ALA A 129 20.64 -10.74 -13.55
C ALA A 129 22.11 -10.36 -13.85
N ASP A 130 23.03 -10.61 -12.92
CA ASP A 130 24.45 -10.34 -13.11
C ASP A 130 25.07 -11.25 -14.17
N ARG A 131 24.70 -12.52 -14.22
CA ARG A 131 25.14 -13.46 -15.28
C ARG A 131 24.64 -13.02 -16.66
N VAL A 132 23.43 -12.50 -16.77
CA VAL A 132 22.90 -11.94 -18.03
C VAL A 132 23.67 -10.68 -18.42
N ARG A 133 23.91 -9.77 -17.48
CA ARG A 133 24.61 -8.51 -17.72
C ARG A 133 26.09 -8.73 -18.08
N SER A 134 26.78 -9.64 -17.44
CA SER A 134 28.15 -9.98 -17.74
C SER A 134 28.34 -10.68 -19.09
N GLY A 135 27.28 -11.29 -19.63
CA GLY A 135 27.31 -12.13 -20.82
C GLY A 135 27.74 -13.58 -20.54
N GLU A 136 27.80 -13.99 -19.28
CA GLU A 136 27.95 -15.40 -18.90
C GLU A 136 26.74 -16.22 -19.33
N TRP A 137 25.53 -15.62 -19.18
CA TRP A 137 24.31 -16.20 -19.69
C TRP A 137 24.03 -15.70 -21.11
N VAL A 138 24.01 -16.63 -22.05
CA VAL A 138 23.82 -16.33 -23.47
C VAL A 138 22.52 -16.93 -24.01
N GLY A 139 22.00 -16.38 -25.11
CA GLY A 139 20.85 -16.94 -25.82
C GLY A 139 21.16 -18.27 -26.50
N VAL A 140 20.14 -18.93 -27.03
CA VAL A 140 20.25 -20.24 -27.75
C VAL A 140 21.25 -20.22 -28.90
N THR A 141 21.51 -19.06 -29.47
CA THR A 141 22.49 -18.86 -30.57
C THR A 141 23.92 -18.61 -30.07
N GLY A 142 24.17 -18.67 -28.76
CA GLY A 142 25.45 -18.33 -28.16
C GLY A 142 25.75 -16.82 -28.09
N LYS A 143 24.82 -15.98 -28.51
CA LYS A 143 24.96 -14.53 -28.45
C LYS A 143 24.53 -13.97 -27.10
N ARG A 144 25.24 -12.90 -26.68
CA ARG A 144 24.88 -12.13 -25.49
C ARG A 144 23.45 -11.57 -25.62
N VAL A 145 22.70 -11.59 -24.51
CA VAL A 145 21.40 -10.94 -24.43
C VAL A 145 21.59 -9.43 -24.42
N ALA A 146 21.11 -8.75 -25.46
CA ALA A 146 21.23 -7.29 -25.59
C ALA A 146 19.92 -6.56 -25.27
N THR A 147 18.79 -7.24 -25.41
CA THR A 147 17.47 -6.66 -25.22
C THR A 147 16.57 -7.62 -24.45
N VAL A 148 15.85 -7.10 -23.49
CA VAL A 148 14.79 -7.80 -22.75
C VAL A 148 13.48 -7.08 -23.08
N VAL A 149 12.48 -7.83 -23.54
CA VAL A 149 11.15 -7.29 -23.82
C VAL A 149 10.19 -7.84 -22.77
N ASN A 150 9.63 -6.95 -21.97
CA ASN A 150 8.57 -7.31 -21.03
C ASN A 150 7.21 -7.05 -21.69
N VAL A 151 6.33 -8.04 -21.65
CA VAL A 151 4.99 -7.96 -22.24
C VAL A 151 3.96 -8.24 -21.15
N GLY A 152 3.06 -7.29 -20.95
CA GLY A 152 1.98 -7.41 -19.95
C GLY A 152 0.71 -6.74 -20.43
N ILE A 153 -0.42 -7.12 -19.85
CA ILE A 153 -1.74 -6.51 -20.08
C ILE A 153 -2.30 -6.08 -18.73
N GLY A 154 -2.69 -4.77 -18.61
CA GLY A 154 -3.36 -4.23 -17.44
C GLY A 154 -2.65 -4.58 -16.12
N GLY A 155 -3.27 -5.42 -15.29
CA GLY A 155 -2.74 -5.83 -13.99
C GLY A 155 -1.37 -6.49 -14.00
N SER A 156 -0.89 -6.99 -15.13
CA SER A 156 0.46 -7.58 -15.24
C SER A 156 1.58 -6.56 -15.08
N ASP A 157 1.29 -5.26 -15.28
CA ASP A 157 2.24 -4.16 -15.14
C ASP A 157 2.09 -3.41 -13.82
N LEU A 158 1.03 -3.69 -13.07
CA LEU A 158 0.78 -3.10 -11.74
C LEU A 158 1.48 -3.85 -10.60
N GLY A 159 2.43 -4.68 -10.95
CA GLY A 159 3.29 -5.38 -10.01
C GLY A 159 4.18 -4.44 -9.19
N PRO A 160 5.17 -4.96 -8.51
CA PRO A 160 5.94 -4.27 -7.47
C PRO A 160 6.52 -2.94 -7.84
#